data_a5bb7167ae0431d58eabf522a6d4b50c
#
_entry.id   a5bb7167ae0431d58eabf522a6d4b50c
#
_cell.length_a   1.000
_cell.length_b   1.000
_cell.length_c   1.000
_cell.angle_alpha   90.00
_cell.angle_beta   90.00
_cell.angle_gamma   90.00
#
_symmetry.space_group_name_H-M   'P 1'
#
loop_
_entity.id
_entity.type
_entity.pdbx_description
1 polymer ?
#
loop_
_entity_poly.entity_id
_entity_poly.type
_entity_poly.pdbx_seq_one_letter_code
_entity_poly.pdbx_strand_id
1 'polypeptide(L)'
;MAPPQAELGVFGGSGFYSFLDGVKEHTVQTPYGDPSDKVAVGELEGRKVAFLPRHGRRHQYPPHKINYRANLWAMKELGVTRVVGPCAAGSLQAEATPGHFVICDQVVDRTWGRDDTFYDGPQTTHISFADPYCPELRALALKQAQAQGIAAHDGGTMVVIQGHGSPPGPSPSGSRAPAGRSST
;
A
#
# COMPACT_ATOMS: atom_id res chain seq x y z
N MET A 1 13.36 -10.12 23.56
CA MET A 1 12.08 -9.47 23.16
C MET A 1 11.03 -10.53 22.94
N ALA A 2 9.80 -10.24 23.35
CA ALA A 2 8.69 -11.16 23.18
C ALA A 2 8.40 -11.43 21.69
N PRO A 3 7.87 -12.61 21.36
CA PRO A 3 7.63 -13.05 19.99
C PRO A 3 6.61 -12.20 19.25
N PRO A 4 6.52 -12.43 17.95
CA PRO A 4 5.77 -11.63 17.01
C PRO A 4 4.36 -11.31 17.48
N GLN A 5 4.02 -10.05 17.34
CA GLN A 5 2.76 -9.52 17.84
C GLN A 5 1.65 -9.58 16.79
N ALA A 6 2.01 -9.73 15.51
CA ALA A 6 1.03 -9.82 14.43
C ALA A 6 1.61 -10.57 13.20
N GLU A 7 0.76 -11.28 12.47
CA GLU A 7 1.12 -11.94 11.21
C GLU A 7 0.83 -11.08 9.99
N LEU A 8 -0.23 -10.28 10.07
CA LEU A 8 -0.74 -9.44 9.01
C LEU A 8 -0.53 -7.97 9.35
N GLY A 9 0.01 -7.20 8.42
CA GLY A 9 0.13 -5.75 8.50
C GLY A 9 -0.81 -5.04 7.54
N VAL A 10 -1.36 -3.93 7.97
CA VAL A 10 -2.20 -3.08 7.14
C VAL A 10 -1.68 -1.65 7.17
N PHE A 11 -1.36 -1.10 6.01
CA PHE A 11 -1.13 0.33 5.83
C PHE A 11 -2.42 0.98 5.32
N GLY A 12 -3.10 1.75 6.18
CA GLY A 12 -4.40 2.31 5.81
C GLY A 12 -4.62 3.74 6.29
N GLY A 13 -5.82 4.21 6.10
CA GLY A 13 -6.30 5.48 6.65
C GLY A 13 -6.83 5.31 8.08
N SER A 14 -7.08 6.41 8.78
CA SER A 14 -7.46 6.45 10.20
C SER A 14 -8.75 5.70 10.58
N GLY A 15 -9.60 5.36 9.61
CA GLY A 15 -10.86 4.65 9.87
C GLY A 15 -10.73 3.17 10.23
N PHE A 16 -9.56 2.56 10.04
CA PHE A 16 -9.37 1.12 10.28
C PHE A 16 -9.25 0.72 11.75
N TYR A 17 -9.00 1.66 12.67
CA TYR A 17 -8.88 1.36 14.10
C TYR A 17 -10.16 0.79 14.71
N SER A 18 -11.32 1.12 14.15
CA SER A 18 -12.62 0.68 14.67
C SER A 18 -12.92 -0.81 14.41
N PHE A 19 -12.13 -1.48 13.58
CA PHE A 19 -12.33 -2.89 13.23
C PHE A 19 -11.51 -3.86 14.10
N LEU A 20 -10.62 -3.35 14.96
CA LEU A 20 -9.72 -4.17 15.75
C LEU A 20 -10.19 -4.22 17.21
N ASP A 21 -10.27 -5.41 17.77
CA ASP A 21 -10.51 -5.64 19.20
C ASP A 21 -9.21 -5.64 19.98
N GLY A 22 -9.27 -5.24 21.25
CA GLY A 22 -8.15 -5.33 22.18
C GLY A 22 -6.88 -4.56 21.74
N VAL A 23 -7.05 -3.43 21.08
CA VAL A 23 -5.96 -2.66 20.47
C VAL A 23 -4.91 -2.23 21.50
N LYS A 24 -3.64 -2.52 21.20
CA LYS A 24 -2.46 -2.02 21.92
C LYS A 24 -1.57 -1.24 20.98
N GLU A 25 -1.14 -0.05 21.38
CA GLU A 25 -0.22 0.78 20.62
C GLU A 25 1.24 0.43 20.95
N HIS A 26 2.04 0.24 19.92
CA HIS A 26 3.46 -0.05 20.01
C HIS A 26 4.27 1.10 19.41
N THR A 27 5.18 1.65 20.21
CA THR A 27 6.23 2.54 19.71
C THR A 27 7.39 1.68 19.26
N VAL A 28 7.71 1.72 17.99
CA VAL A 28 8.81 0.95 17.40
C VAL A 28 9.90 1.91 16.96
N GLN A 29 11.10 1.68 17.48
CA GLN A 29 12.29 2.39 17.03
C GLN A 29 12.89 1.67 15.83
N THR A 30 13.31 2.43 14.82
CA THR A 30 13.89 1.86 13.60
C THR A 30 15.23 2.53 13.27
N PRO A 31 16.13 1.85 12.56
CA PRO A 31 17.39 2.45 12.10
C PRO A 31 17.18 3.53 11.02
N TYR A 32 15.95 3.67 10.53
CA TYR A 32 15.54 4.63 9.50
C TYR A 32 14.80 5.84 10.08
N GLY A 33 14.81 6.01 11.40
CA GLY A 33 14.03 7.05 12.08
C GLY A 33 12.63 6.59 12.48
N ASP A 34 11.76 7.54 12.77
CA ASP A 34 10.44 7.23 13.27
C ASP A 34 9.47 6.80 12.17
N PRO A 35 8.63 5.77 12.43
CA PRO A 35 7.46 5.49 11.61
C PRO A 35 6.45 6.64 11.62
N SER A 36 5.51 6.60 10.69
CA SER A 36 4.48 7.65 10.56
C SER A 36 3.60 7.81 11.81
N ASP A 37 3.46 6.77 12.60
CA ASP A 37 2.72 6.76 13.88
C ASP A 37 3.13 5.53 14.70
N LYS A 38 2.57 5.40 15.90
CA LYS A 38 2.60 4.14 16.64
C LYS A 38 1.86 3.05 15.85
N VAL A 39 2.35 1.83 15.92
CA VAL A 39 1.66 0.69 15.31
C VAL A 39 0.61 0.19 16.28
N ALA A 40 -0.64 0.14 15.85
CA ALA A 40 -1.72 -0.46 16.59
C ALA A 40 -1.78 -1.96 16.29
N VAL A 41 -1.71 -2.79 17.32
CA VAL A 41 -1.89 -4.24 17.20
C VAL A 41 -3.18 -4.62 17.91
N GLY A 42 -4.06 -5.28 17.20
CA GLY A 42 -5.34 -5.76 17.71
C GLY A 42 -5.67 -7.13 17.13
N GLU A 43 -6.88 -7.57 17.39
CA GLU A 43 -7.40 -8.84 16.90
C GLU A 43 -8.57 -8.60 15.95
N LEU A 44 -8.59 -9.34 14.84
CA LEU A 44 -9.68 -9.38 13.89
C LEU A 44 -9.95 -10.85 13.57
N GLU A 45 -11.14 -11.34 13.92
CA GLU A 45 -11.57 -12.74 13.69
C GLU A 45 -10.52 -13.78 14.18
N GLY A 46 -9.98 -13.56 15.39
CA GLY A 46 -8.99 -14.47 16.01
C GLY A 46 -7.57 -14.35 15.44
N ARG A 47 -7.31 -13.39 14.56
CA ARG A 47 -5.97 -13.13 13.99
C ARG A 47 -5.43 -11.81 14.47
N LYS A 48 -4.16 -11.79 14.82
CA LYS A 48 -3.48 -10.56 15.21
C LYS A 48 -3.05 -9.77 13.99
N VAL A 49 -3.48 -8.52 13.95
CA VAL A 49 -3.25 -7.58 12.87
C VAL A 49 -2.53 -6.35 13.39
N ALA A 50 -1.44 -5.97 12.74
CA ALA A 50 -0.75 -4.71 12.96
C ALA A 50 -1.25 -3.67 11.97
N PHE A 51 -1.63 -2.52 12.46
CA PHE A 51 -2.15 -1.43 11.65
C PHE A 51 -1.29 -0.17 11.82
N LEU A 52 -0.94 0.48 10.71
CA LEU A 52 -0.22 1.75 10.72
C LEU A 52 -0.87 2.74 9.74
N PRO A 53 -1.31 3.93 10.23
CA PRO A 53 -1.77 4.99 9.35
C PRO A 53 -0.56 5.62 8.64
N ARG A 54 -0.37 5.32 7.35
CA ARG A 54 0.83 5.74 6.61
C ARG A 54 1.04 7.25 6.55
N HIS A 55 -0.04 8.03 6.59
CA HIS A 55 0.01 9.50 6.65
C HIS A 55 0.05 10.06 8.08
N GLY A 56 0.16 9.20 9.10
CA GLY A 56 -0.09 9.53 10.50
C GLY A 56 -1.58 9.70 10.80
N ARG A 57 -1.97 9.54 12.07
CA ARG A 57 -3.40 9.57 12.47
C ARG A 57 -4.07 10.93 12.24
N ARG A 58 -3.31 12.00 12.15
CA ARG A 58 -3.79 13.35 11.86
C ARG A 58 -3.58 13.78 10.40
N HIS A 59 -3.21 12.84 9.52
CA HIS A 59 -2.89 13.12 8.11
C HIS A 59 -1.78 14.17 7.93
N GLN A 60 -0.84 14.23 8.85
CA GLN A 60 0.22 15.24 8.88
C GLN A 60 1.34 15.02 7.85
N TYR A 61 1.48 13.80 7.32
CA TYR A 61 2.54 13.50 6.37
C TYR A 61 2.01 13.46 4.93
N PRO A 62 2.40 14.39 4.05
CA PRO A 62 2.14 14.25 2.62
C PRO A 62 2.93 13.06 2.04
N PRO A 63 2.50 12.48 0.91
CA PRO A 63 3.07 11.24 0.36
C PRO A 63 4.60 11.23 0.24
N HIS A 64 5.21 12.34 -0.15
CA HIS A 64 6.67 12.45 -0.34
C HIS A 64 7.45 12.66 0.98
N LYS A 65 6.77 12.78 2.13
CA LYS A 65 7.38 12.92 3.46
C LYS A 65 7.15 11.71 4.35
N ILE A 66 6.42 10.72 3.87
CA ILE A 66 6.23 9.46 4.58
C ILE A 66 7.57 8.72 4.65
N ASN A 67 7.95 8.27 5.85
CA ASN A 67 9.12 7.41 6.02
C ASN A 67 8.74 5.94 5.74
N TYR A 68 8.75 5.57 4.47
CA TYR A 68 8.34 4.23 4.03
C TYR A 68 9.23 3.13 4.59
N ARG A 69 10.55 3.36 4.68
CA ARG A 69 11.50 2.39 5.25
C ARG A 69 11.22 2.14 6.72
N ALA A 70 11.03 3.18 7.52
CA ALA A 70 10.69 3.04 8.94
C ALA A 70 9.35 2.33 9.13
N ASN A 71 8.33 2.65 8.31
CA ASN A 71 7.03 2.01 8.38
C ASN A 71 7.10 0.50 8.12
N LEU A 72 7.81 0.09 7.07
CA LEU A 72 8.00 -1.33 6.74
C LEU A 72 8.86 -2.06 7.78
N TRP A 73 9.92 -1.40 8.27
CA TRP A 73 10.75 -1.95 9.32
C TRP A 73 9.95 -2.20 10.61
N ALA A 74 9.10 -1.25 11.00
CA ALA A 74 8.25 -1.41 12.18
C ALA A 74 7.31 -2.61 12.06
N MET A 75 6.73 -2.85 10.89
CA MET A 75 5.93 -4.05 10.64
C MET A 75 6.77 -5.33 10.78
N LYS A 76 7.98 -5.35 10.24
CA LYS A 76 8.90 -6.48 10.35
C LYS A 76 9.26 -6.77 11.81
N GLU A 77 9.58 -5.76 12.62
CA GLU A 77 9.90 -5.92 14.05
C GLU A 77 8.74 -6.52 14.85
N LEU A 78 7.50 -6.27 14.44
CA LEU A 78 6.31 -6.87 15.04
C LEU A 78 6.00 -8.27 14.53
N GLY A 79 6.82 -8.81 13.62
CA GLY A 79 6.69 -10.16 13.09
C GLY A 79 5.75 -10.30 11.90
N VAL A 80 5.32 -9.19 11.31
CA VAL A 80 4.46 -9.18 10.13
C VAL A 80 5.16 -9.84 8.94
N THR A 81 4.49 -10.78 8.32
CA THR A 81 4.98 -11.51 7.14
C THR A 81 4.20 -11.19 5.86
N ARG A 82 3.02 -10.62 6.01
CA ARG A 82 2.13 -10.24 4.90
C ARG A 82 1.59 -8.84 5.13
N VAL A 83 1.59 -8.04 4.08
CA VAL A 83 1.13 -6.64 4.15
C VAL A 83 0.03 -6.40 3.13
N VAL A 84 -1.02 -5.70 3.56
CA VAL A 84 -2.08 -5.19 2.70
C VAL A 84 -2.07 -3.66 2.77
N GLY A 85 -2.04 -3.02 1.62
CA GLY A 85 -1.97 -1.56 1.49
C GLY A 85 -3.12 -0.99 0.68
N PRO A 86 -4.35 -0.93 1.20
CA PRO A 86 -5.45 -0.29 0.47
C PRO A 86 -5.20 1.20 0.33
N CYS A 87 -5.48 1.72 -0.86
CA CYS A 87 -5.39 3.15 -1.13
C CYS A 87 -6.44 3.59 -2.14
N ALA A 88 -6.91 4.82 -1.98
CA ALA A 88 -7.71 5.45 -3.03
C ALA A 88 -6.80 5.88 -4.17
N ALA A 89 -7.23 5.62 -5.40
CA ALA A 89 -6.51 5.99 -6.61
C ALA A 89 -7.49 6.50 -7.68
N GLY A 90 -7.02 7.40 -8.53
CA GLY A 90 -7.76 7.79 -9.74
C GLY A 90 -7.60 6.72 -10.81
N SER A 91 -8.72 6.27 -11.38
CA SER A 91 -8.68 5.31 -12.49
C SER A 91 -8.36 6.00 -13.81
N LEU A 92 -7.50 5.34 -14.60
CA LEU A 92 -7.24 5.68 -16.00
C LEU A 92 -8.02 4.76 -16.96
N GLN A 93 -8.80 3.83 -16.42
CA GLN A 93 -9.62 2.88 -17.14
C GLN A 93 -11.09 3.18 -16.92
N ALA A 94 -11.88 3.23 -18.00
CA ALA A 94 -13.30 3.58 -17.93
C ALA A 94 -14.12 2.53 -17.13
N GLU A 95 -13.67 1.30 -17.13
CA GLU A 95 -14.34 0.16 -16.50
C GLU A 95 -14.21 0.17 -14.99
N ALA A 96 -13.11 0.72 -14.47
CA ALA A 96 -12.85 0.81 -13.03
C ALA A 96 -13.42 2.12 -12.49
N THR A 97 -14.70 2.12 -12.17
CA THR A 97 -15.43 3.29 -11.70
C THR A 97 -15.31 3.47 -10.18
N PRO A 98 -15.67 4.65 -9.62
CA PRO A 98 -15.69 4.87 -8.19
C PRO A 98 -16.50 3.79 -7.46
N GLY A 99 -15.91 3.26 -6.37
CA GLY A 99 -16.49 2.16 -5.59
C GLY A 99 -16.01 0.76 -6.00
N HIS A 100 -15.32 0.64 -7.15
CA HIS A 100 -14.68 -0.61 -7.53
C HIS A 100 -13.32 -0.77 -6.84
N PHE A 101 -12.94 -2.03 -6.60
CA PHE A 101 -11.58 -2.39 -6.22
C PHE A 101 -10.78 -2.86 -7.44
N VAL A 102 -9.50 -2.53 -7.47
CA VAL A 102 -8.54 -3.10 -8.42
C VAL A 102 -7.51 -3.87 -7.62
N ILE A 103 -7.43 -5.19 -7.82
CA ILE A 103 -6.45 -6.05 -7.19
C ILE A 103 -5.20 -6.06 -8.07
N CYS A 104 -4.33 -5.07 -7.84
CA CYS A 104 -3.18 -4.81 -8.68
C CYS A 104 -2.25 -6.02 -8.81
N ASP A 105 -1.67 -6.20 -10.00
CA ASP A 105 -0.66 -7.21 -10.30
C ASP A 105 0.68 -6.58 -10.71
N GLN A 106 0.69 -5.28 -11.02
CA GLN A 106 1.89 -4.59 -11.45
C GLN A 106 1.94 -3.16 -10.90
N VAL A 107 3.16 -2.63 -10.78
CA VAL A 107 3.41 -1.26 -10.34
C VAL A 107 4.43 -0.57 -11.24
N VAL A 108 4.18 0.71 -11.51
CA VAL A 108 5.14 1.62 -12.13
C VAL A 108 5.42 2.75 -11.15
N ASP A 109 6.66 2.83 -10.69
CA ASP A 109 7.08 3.90 -9.80
C ASP A 109 7.59 5.10 -10.63
N ARG A 110 6.90 6.23 -10.47
CA ARG A 110 7.26 7.54 -11.03
C ARG A 110 7.60 8.55 -9.94
N THR A 111 7.95 8.06 -8.76
CA THR A 111 8.44 8.93 -7.68
C THR A 111 9.92 9.26 -7.86
N TRP A 112 10.40 10.25 -7.14
CA TRP A 112 11.79 10.66 -7.16
C TRP A 112 12.19 11.29 -5.82
N GLY A 113 13.48 11.16 -5.48
CA GLY A 113 14.02 11.75 -4.25
C GLY A 113 13.47 11.16 -2.96
N ARG A 114 12.94 9.94 -3.00
CA ARG A 114 12.53 9.16 -1.84
C ARG A 114 13.58 8.12 -1.50
N ASP A 115 13.67 7.78 -0.22
CA ASP A 115 14.41 6.59 0.21
C ASP A 115 13.57 5.35 -0.09
N ASP A 116 13.87 4.68 -1.18
CA ASP A 116 13.05 3.60 -1.77
C ASP A 116 13.66 2.20 -1.62
N THR A 117 14.83 2.09 -0.98
CA THR A 117 15.53 0.81 -0.82
C THR A 117 16.08 0.62 0.58
N PHE A 118 16.21 -0.63 1.01
CA PHE A 118 16.97 -1.05 2.18
C PHE A 118 18.40 -1.47 1.84
N TYR A 119 18.75 -1.52 0.57
CA TYR A 119 20.04 -2.03 0.05
C TYR A 119 20.93 -0.89 -0.45
N ASP A 120 21.14 0.09 0.41
CA ASP A 120 22.00 1.27 0.15
C ASP A 120 23.39 1.18 0.83
N GLY A 121 23.78 -0.04 1.22
CA GLY A 121 25.06 -0.32 1.85
C GLY A 121 26.20 -0.59 0.86
N PRO A 122 27.38 -0.98 1.36
CA PRO A 122 28.56 -1.19 0.50
C PRO A 122 28.42 -2.38 -0.45
N GLN A 123 27.49 -3.30 -0.19
CA GLN A 123 27.23 -4.45 -1.05
C GLN A 123 26.06 -4.17 -1.99
N THR A 124 26.32 -4.22 -3.29
CA THR A 124 25.26 -4.13 -4.30
C THR A 124 24.35 -5.35 -4.22
N THR A 125 23.06 -5.11 -4.12
CA THR A 125 22.03 -6.15 -4.05
C THR A 125 21.00 -5.92 -5.14
N HIS A 126 20.74 -6.95 -5.94
CA HIS A 126 19.69 -6.96 -6.95
C HIS A 126 18.56 -7.88 -6.50
N ILE A 127 17.35 -7.35 -6.47
CA ILE A 127 16.14 -8.13 -6.20
C ILE A 127 15.30 -8.22 -7.46
N SER A 128 14.60 -9.35 -7.64
CA SER A 128 13.59 -9.43 -8.70
C SER A 128 12.37 -8.61 -8.34
N PHE A 129 11.89 -7.82 -9.28
CA PHE A 129 10.69 -6.99 -9.14
C PHE A 129 9.68 -7.25 -10.28
N ALA A 130 9.79 -8.42 -10.93
CA ALA A 130 8.90 -8.80 -12.01
C ALA A 130 7.46 -9.03 -11.51
N ASP A 131 7.33 -9.64 -10.31
CA ASP A 131 6.05 -9.94 -9.66
C ASP A 131 5.97 -9.20 -8.31
N PRO A 132 5.61 -7.90 -8.31
CA PRO A 132 5.68 -7.07 -7.12
C PRO A 132 4.58 -7.36 -6.09
N TYR A 133 3.52 -8.08 -6.46
CA TYR A 133 2.41 -8.42 -5.60
C TYR A 133 2.32 -9.93 -5.37
N CYS A 134 2.01 -10.33 -4.14
CA CYS A 134 1.85 -11.73 -3.76
C CYS A 134 0.65 -12.37 -4.49
N PRO A 135 0.85 -13.40 -5.33
CA PRO A 135 -0.23 -14.01 -6.09
C PRO A 135 -1.28 -14.69 -5.20
N GLU A 136 -0.87 -15.27 -4.07
CA GLU A 136 -1.80 -15.89 -3.11
C GLU A 136 -2.73 -14.85 -2.47
N LEU A 137 -2.18 -13.72 -2.02
CA LEU A 137 -2.99 -12.64 -1.42
C LEU A 137 -3.90 -12.00 -2.44
N ARG A 138 -3.45 -11.83 -3.70
CA ARG A 138 -4.27 -11.33 -4.79
C ARG A 138 -5.47 -12.25 -5.05
N ALA A 139 -5.23 -13.54 -5.24
CA ALA A 139 -6.28 -14.53 -5.46
C ALA A 139 -7.29 -14.56 -4.30
N LEU A 140 -6.80 -14.49 -3.05
CA LEU A 140 -7.64 -14.46 -1.87
C LEU A 140 -8.50 -13.19 -1.83
N ALA A 141 -7.91 -12.02 -2.07
CA ALA A 141 -8.62 -10.75 -2.07
C ALA A 141 -9.74 -10.73 -3.14
N LEU A 142 -9.44 -11.18 -4.35
CA LEU A 142 -10.42 -11.28 -5.43
C LEU A 142 -11.57 -12.23 -5.07
N LYS A 143 -11.26 -13.42 -4.55
CA LYS A 143 -12.24 -14.40 -4.10
C LYS A 143 -13.18 -13.83 -3.03
N GLN A 144 -12.60 -13.10 -2.06
CA GLN A 144 -13.41 -12.52 -0.97
C GLN A 144 -14.27 -11.35 -1.47
N ALA A 145 -13.76 -10.51 -2.36
CA ALA A 145 -14.54 -9.46 -2.97
C ALA A 145 -15.77 -10.03 -3.71
N GLN A 146 -15.55 -11.06 -4.52
CA GLN A 146 -16.63 -11.76 -5.24
C GLN A 146 -17.66 -12.39 -4.31
N ALA A 147 -17.19 -13.05 -3.25
CA ALA A 147 -18.08 -13.69 -2.27
C ALA A 147 -18.98 -12.69 -1.53
N GLN A 148 -18.52 -11.44 -1.40
CA GLN A 148 -19.27 -10.36 -0.76
C GLN A 148 -20.02 -9.46 -1.75
N GLY A 149 -20.02 -9.78 -3.03
CA GLY A 149 -20.67 -8.97 -4.07
C GLY A 149 -20.00 -7.63 -4.31
N ILE A 150 -18.73 -7.48 -3.93
CA ILE A 150 -17.94 -6.26 -4.12
C ILE A 150 -17.38 -6.28 -5.54
N ALA A 151 -17.61 -5.20 -6.29
CA ALA A 151 -17.06 -5.03 -7.63
C ALA A 151 -15.53 -4.94 -7.57
N ALA A 152 -14.84 -5.92 -8.15
CA ALA A 152 -13.39 -6.00 -8.15
C ALA A 152 -12.85 -6.44 -9.51
N HIS A 153 -11.77 -5.80 -9.94
CA HIS A 153 -11.04 -6.13 -11.16
C HIS A 153 -9.80 -6.95 -10.80
N ASP A 154 -9.59 -8.06 -11.53
CA ASP A 154 -8.39 -8.88 -11.40
C ASP A 154 -7.27 -8.33 -12.28
N GLY A 155 -6.24 -7.84 -11.64
CA GLY A 155 -5.11 -7.21 -12.31
C GLY A 155 -5.30 -5.72 -12.56
N GLY A 156 -4.19 -5.09 -12.85
CA GLY A 156 -4.07 -3.67 -13.17
C GLY A 156 -2.76 -3.09 -12.64
N THR A 157 -2.20 -2.18 -13.43
CA THR A 157 -0.95 -1.51 -13.08
C THR A 157 -1.21 -0.27 -12.23
N MET A 158 -0.68 -0.26 -11.01
CA MET A 158 -0.65 0.94 -10.17
C MET A 158 0.47 1.86 -10.62
N VAL A 159 0.16 3.08 -11.03
CA VAL A 159 1.17 4.11 -11.28
C VAL A 159 1.30 5.01 -10.04
N VAL A 160 2.47 4.99 -9.43
CA VAL A 160 2.75 5.79 -8.24
C VAL A 160 3.45 7.07 -8.66
N ILE A 161 2.89 8.21 -8.28
CA ILE A 161 3.44 9.54 -8.55
C ILE A 161 3.95 10.21 -7.28
N GLN A 162 4.69 11.31 -7.41
CA GLN A 162 5.32 11.99 -6.27
C GLN A 162 4.35 12.56 -5.23
N GLY A 163 3.06 12.67 -5.55
CA GLY A 163 2.04 13.15 -4.60
C GLY A 163 1.80 14.65 -4.62
N HIS A 164 2.32 15.35 -5.61
CA HIS A 164 2.00 16.75 -5.85
C HIS A 164 0.83 16.86 -6.85
N GLY A 165 -0.36 16.97 -6.32
CA GLY A 165 -1.57 17.20 -7.10
C GLY A 165 -2.22 15.92 -7.63
N SER A 166 -3.54 15.92 -7.64
CA SER A 166 -4.29 15.02 -8.50
C SER A 166 -3.86 15.30 -9.94
N PRO A 167 -3.74 14.30 -10.82
CA PRO A 167 -3.58 14.57 -12.24
C PRO A 167 -4.70 15.56 -12.66
N PRO A 168 -4.42 16.54 -13.50
CA PRO A 168 -5.47 17.42 -13.99
C PRO A 168 -6.58 16.56 -14.56
N GLY A 169 -7.79 16.75 -14.07
CA GLY A 169 -8.97 16.12 -14.63
C GLY A 169 -8.98 16.38 -16.14
N PRO A 170 -9.66 15.55 -16.95
CA PRO A 170 -9.72 15.74 -18.38
C PRO A 170 -10.22 17.17 -18.66
N SER A 171 -9.37 17.97 -19.28
CA SER A 171 -9.76 19.28 -19.77
C SER A 171 -10.98 19.12 -20.68
N PRO A 172 -12.02 19.94 -20.55
CA PRO A 172 -13.20 19.84 -21.43
C PRO A 172 -12.90 20.07 -22.92
N SER A 173 -11.64 20.32 -23.28
CA SER A 173 -11.21 20.65 -24.64
C SER A 173 -9.86 20.00 -25.03
N GLY A 174 -9.64 18.74 -24.68
CA GLY A 174 -8.46 18.02 -25.13
C GLY A 174 -8.83 16.77 -25.92
N SER A 175 -8.67 16.81 -27.24
CA SER A 175 -8.78 15.63 -28.10
C SER A 175 -7.86 14.51 -27.60
N ARG A 176 -8.45 13.37 -27.34
CA ARG A 176 -7.78 12.12 -26.98
C ARG A 176 -6.77 11.77 -28.08
N ALA A 177 -5.49 11.77 -27.77
CA ALA A 177 -4.50 11.25 -28.69
C ALA A 177 -4.80 9.76 -28.93
N PRO A 178 -4.78 9.27 -30.19
CA PRO A 178 -5.05 7.87 -30.47
C PRO A 178 -3.97 6.99 -29.85
N ALA A 179 -4.40 5.93 -29.17
CA ALA A 179 -3.51 4.89 -28.66
C ALA A 179 -2.73 4.30 -29.85
N GLY A 180 -1.41 4.46 -29.83
CA GLY A 180 -0.54 3.90 -30.84
C GLY A 180 -0.71 2.39 -30.91
N ARG A 181 -1.17 1.87 -32.04
CA ARG A 181 -1.11 0.45 -32.36
C ARG A 181 0.36 0.09 -32.54
N SER A 182 0.88 -0.80 -31.73
CA SER A 182 2.15 -1.46 -32.04
C SER A 182 1.91 -2.41 -33.18
N SER A 183 2.45 -2.09 -34.34
CA SER A 183 2.57 -3.03 -35.47
C SER A 183 3.89 -3.77 -35.33
N THR A 184 3.80 -5.11 -35.31
CA THR A 184 4.81 -6.15 -35.56
C THR A 184 6.20 -5.94 -34.98
#